data_9626fb4839d42b88ac4a5ecd6ad03d56
#
_entry.id   9626fb4839d42b88ac4a5ecd6ad03d56
#
_cell.length_a   1.000
_cell.length_b   1.000
_cell.length_c   1.000
_cell.angle_alpha   90.00
_cell.angle_beta   90.00
_cell.angle_gamma   90.00
#
_symmetry.space_group_name_H-M   'P 1'
#
loop_
_entity.id
_entity.type
_entity.pdbx_description
1 polymer ?
#
loop_
_entity_poly.entity_id
_entity_poly.type
_entity_poly.pdbx_seq_one_letter_code
_entity_poly.pdbx_strand_id
1 'polypeptide(L)'
;RKYFYSNWHAGAPAGSSCGSLMRLGSYDDGGKMVCRPRRALAHPCNVVSIGSDGDPSFEDAVHAYAPHCRIETRDGSLTGTVSAQSLREQLPSYIHFVPENMHAETWHRWSNATAVRGNNNSFFINVAKVDCEGCEADAVPCKYG
;
A
#
# COMPACT_ATOMS: atom_id res chain seq x y z
N ARG A 1 -8.04 12.43 -4.55
CA ARG A 1 -8.96 11.27 -4.45
C ARG A 1 -8.11 10.08 -4.05
N LYS A 2 -8.34 9.53 -2.85
CA LYS A 2 -7.65 8.35 -2.32
C LYS A 2 -8.33 7.11 -2.89
N TYR A 3 -7.55 6.19 -3.43
CA TYR A 3 -8.03 4.88 -3.86
C TYR A 3 -7.57 3.85 -2.83
N PHE A 4 -8.51 3.27 -2.08
CA PHE A 4 -8.25 2.20 -1.13
C PHE A 4 -8.75 0.89 -1.74
N TYR A 5 -7.91 -0.13 -1.71
CA TYR A 5 -8.31 -1.49 -2.04
C TYR A 5 -7.90 -2.40 -0.89
N SER A 6 -8.88 -2.92 -0.19
CA SER A 6 -8.72 -4.04 0.72
C SER A 6 -9.02 -5.34 -0.04
N ASN A 7 -8.56 -6.45 0.49
CA ASN A 7 -8.74 -7.79 -0.06
C ASN A 7 -10.22 -8.27 0.07
N TRP A 8 -11.17 -7.48 -0.45
CA TRP A 8 -12.56 -7.88 -0.47
C TRP A 8 -12.80 -8.78 -1.66
N HIS A 9 -13.05 -10.07 -1.42
CA HIS A 9 -13.62 -10.99 -2.41
C HIS A 9 -15.07 -10.66 -2.82
N ALA A 10 -15.60 -9.56 -2.32
CA ALA A 10 -16.87 -9.01 -2.76
C ALA A 10 -16.62 -8.10 -3.96
N GLY A 11 -17.32 -8.35 -5.05
CA GLY A 11 -17.23 -7.54 -6.28
C GLY A 11 -17.33 -6.05 -5.99
N ALA A 12 -16.72 -5.23 -6.84
CA ALA A 12 -16.75 -3.78 -6.71
C ALA A 12 -18.20 -3.33 -6.41
N PRO A 13 -18.38 -2.42 -5.45
CA PRO A 13 -19.72 -1.96 -5.10
C PRO A 13 -20.45 -1.50 -6.36
N ALA A 14 -21.69 -1.90 -6.50
CA ALA A 14 -22.54 -1.52 -7.63
C ALA A 14 -22.53 0.00 -7.77
N GLY A 15 -21.98 0.51 -8.89
CA GLY A 15 -21.84 1.95 -9.16
C GLY A 15 -20.40 2.48 -9.23
N SER A 16 -19.38 1.75 -8.79
CA SER A 16 -17.99 2.13 -9.03
C SER A 16 -17.50 1.61 -10.37
N SER A 17 -17.59 2.42 -11.42
CA SER A 17 -17.03 2.06 -12.73
C SER A 17 -15.51 2.10 -12.69
N CYS A 18 -14.86 0.97 -12.40
CA CYS A 18 -13.46 0.78 -12.68
C CYS A 18 -13.32 0.56 -14.19
N GLY A 19 -12.94 1.60 -14.94
CA GLY A 19 -12.84 1.54 -16.41
C GLY A 19 -11.77 0.58 -16.93
N SER A 20 -10.79 0.20 -16.10
CA SER A 20 -9.79 -0.85 -16.36
C SER A 20 -9.28 -1.39 -15.03
N LEU A 21 -9.10 -2.69 -14.96
CA LEU A 21 -8.63 -3.40 -13.78
C LEU A 21 -7.39 -4.21 -14.16
N MET A 22 -6.34 -4.12 -13.36
CA MET A 22 -5.10 -4.88 -13.57
C MET A 22 -4.65 -5.49 -12.25
N ARG A 23 -4.28 -6.76 -12.30
CA ARG A 23 -3.62 -7.41 -11.18
C ARG A 23 -2.14 -7.06 -11.19
N LEU A 24 -1.63 -6.61 -10.06
CA LEU A 24 -0.21 -6.41 -9.80
C LEU A 24 0.21 -7.37 -8.69
N GLY A 25 1.33 -8.07 -8.90
CA GLY A 25 1.83 -9.09 -7.98
C GLY A 25 1.38 -10.52 -8.32
N SER A 26 1.66 -11.43 -7.40
CA SER A 26 1.39 -12.86 -7.56
C SER A 26 -0.10 -13.17 -7.77
N TYR A 27 -0.39 -14.33 -8.33
CA TYR A 27 -1.78 -14.80 -8.47
C TYR A 27 -2.34 -15.32 -7.13
N ASP A 28 -1.44 -15.66 -6.20
CA ASP A 28 -1.80 -16.09 -4.86
C ASP A 28 -2.14 -14.87 -3.98
N ASP A 29 -1.69 -14.85 -2.74
CA ASP A 29 -2.06 -13.84 -1.76
C ASP A 29 -1.42 -12.47 -2.01
N GLY A 30 -0.15 -12.40 -2.37
CA GLY A 30 0.62 -11.15 -2.49
C GLY A 30 0.08 -10.14 -3.50
N GLY A 31 -0.57 -10.58 -4.59
CA GLY A 31 -1.04 -9.68 -5.64
C GLY A 31 -2.40 -9.04 -5.38
N LYS A 32 -2.56 -7.79 -5.85
CA LYS A 32 -3.80 -7.02 -5.66
C LYS A 32 -4.29 -6.40 -6.97
N MET A 33 -5.62 -6.23 -7.06
CA MET A 33 -6.25 -5.59 -8.22
C MET A 33 -6.19 -4.08 -8.11
N VAL A 34 -5.64 -3.42 -9.13
CA VAL A 34 -5.55 -1.96 -9.20
C VAL A 34 -6.46 -1.42 -10.27
N CYS A 35 -7.34 -0.49 -9.88
CA CYS A 35 -8.26 0.17 -10.79
C CYS A 35 -7.56 1.30 -11.54
N ARG A 36 -7.76 1.35 -12.88
CA ARG A 36 -7.20 2.38 -13.75
C ARG A 36 -5.69 2.57 -13.51
N PRO A 37 -4.85 1.53 -13.65
CA PRO A 37 -3.45 1.55 -13.22
C PRO A 37 -2.66 2.67 -13.89
N ARG A 38 -2.91 2.98 -15.16
CA ARG A 38 -2.27 4.11 -15.85
C ARG A 38 -2.51 5.45 -15.16
N ARG A 39 -3.69 5.64 -14.54
CA ARG A 39 -4.03 6.87 -13.84
C ARG A 39 -3.59 6.81 -12.37
N ALA A 40 -3.80 5.67 -11.73
CA ALA A 40 -3.44 5.47 -10.33
C ALA A 40 -1.93 5.58 -10.10
N LEU A 41 -1.12 5.08 -11.05
CA LEU A 41 0.34 5.08 -11.00
C LEU A 41 0.97 6.15 -11.92
N ALA A 42 0.22 7.21 -12.26
CA ALA A 42 0.78 8.33 -13.01
C ALA A 42 1.70 9.20 -12.14
N HIS A 43 2.71 9.83 -12.74
CA HIS A 43 3.62 10.74 -12.03
C HIS A 43 2.92 12.03 -11.58
N PRO A 44 3.15 12.53 -10.35
CA PRO A 44 3.94 11.92 -9.27
C PRO A 44 3.21 10.72 -8.63
N CYS A 45 3.98 9.68 -8.24
CA CYS A 45 3.42 8.42 -7.78
C CYS A 45 4.03 7.98 -6.45
N ASN A 46 3.17 7.79 -5.45
CA ASN A 46 3.52 7.22 -4.15
C ASN A 46 2.60 6.02 -3.86
N VAL A 47 3.21 4.90 -3.62
CA VAL A 47 2.54 3.64 -3.29
C VAL A 47 2.92 3.24 -1.87
N VAL A 48 1.94 2.87 -1.07
CA VAL A 48 2.14 2.34 0.28
C VAL A 48 1.56 0.95 0.34
N SER A 49 2.38 0.00 0.77
CA SER A 49 1.99 -1.39 1.02
C SER A 49 2.07 -1.66 2.52
N ILE A 50 0.99 -2.14 3.11
CA ILE A 50 0.87 -2.46 4.53
C ILE A 50 0.60 -3.94 4.65
N GLY A 51 1.50 -4.67 5.33
CA GLY A 51 1.49 -6.12 5.41
C GLY A 51 1.98 -6.76 4.11
N SER A 52 3.17 -7.29 4.15
CA SER A 52 3.79 -7.96 3.00
C SER A 52 4.08 -9.43 3.27
N ASP A 53 4.17 -9.79 4.55
CA ASP A 53 4.62 -11.12 5.01
C ASP A 53 5.90 -11.60 4.31
N GLY A 54 6.75 -10.65 3.90
CA GLY A 54 7.99 -10.93 3.17
C GLY A 54 7.82 -11.22 1.67
N ASP A 55 6.59 -11.16 1.12
CA ASP A 55 6.33 -11.28 -0.32
C ASP A 55 6.30 -9.89 -1.00
N PRO A 56 7.35 -9.48 -1.73
CA PRO A 56 7.39 -8.20 -2.42
C PRO A 56 6.73 -8.22 -3.81
N SER A 57 6.00 -9.27 -4.16
CA SER A 57 5.49 -9.47 -5.52
C SER A 57 4.60 -8.33 -6.03
N PHE A 58 3.84 -7.69 -5.13
CA PHE A 58 3.05 -6.52 -5.48
C PHE A 58 3.94 -5.30 -5.78
N GLU A 59 4.92 -5.05 -4.95
CA GLU A 59 5.87 -3.95 -5.07
C GLU A 59 6.73 -4.10 -6.32
N ASP A 60 7.18 -5.33 -6.61
CA ASP A 60 7.92 -5.69 -7.80
C ASP A 60 7.10 -5.41 -9.07
N ALA A 61 5.84 -5.80 -9.07
CA ALA A 61 4.94 -5.57 -10.19
C ALA A 61 4.62 -4.07 -10.36
N VAL A 62 4.49 -3.31 -9.27
CA VAL A 62 4.35 -1.86 -9.32
C VAL A 62 5.60 -1.22 -9.92
N HIS A 63 6.79 -1.62 -9.47
CA HIS A 63 8.05 -1.09 -9.98
C HIS A 63 8.25 -1.43 -11.47
N ALA A 64 7.96 -2.66 -11.87
CA ALA A 64 8.04 -3.07 -13.27
C ALA A 64 7.07 -2.27 -14.17
N TYR A 65 5.88 -1.97 -13.68
CA TYR A 65 4.87 -1.23 -14.44
C TYR A 65 5.12 0.29 -14.45
N ALA A 66 5.57 0.85 -13.31
CA ALA A 66 5.76 2.28 -13.09
C ALA A 66 7.01 2.54 -12.24
N PRO A 67 8.23 2.44 -12.83
CA PRO A 67 9.50 2.53 -12.09
C PRO A 67 9.76 3.90 -11.45
N HIS A 68 8.98 4.91 -11.80
CA HIS A 68 9.04 6.24 -11.19
C HIS A 68 8.25 6.36 -9.88
N CYS A 69 7.46 5.34 -9.51
CA CYS A 69 6.73 5.34 -8.25
C CYS A 69 7.69 5.17 -7.07
N ARG A 70 7.49 5.99 -6.05
CA ARG A 70 8.08 5.75 -4.73
C ARG A 70 7.23 4.69 -4.03
N ILE A 71 7.88 3.62 -3.59
CA ILE A 71 7.22 2.49 -2.93
C ILE A 71 7.69 2.43 -1.48
N GLU A 72 6.75 2.47 -0.54
CA GLU A 72 7.00 2.29 0.89
C GLU A 72 6.22 1.06 1.36
N THR A 73 6.92 0.09 1.96
CA THR A 73 6.32 -1.11 2.55
C THR A 73 6.45 -1.06 4.06
N ARG A 74 5.33 -1.24 4.77
CA ARG A 74 5.25 -1.28 6.23
C ARG A 74 4.80 -2.64 6.68
N ASP A 75 5.64 -3.28 7.50
CA ASP A 75 5.34 -4.58 8.07
C ASP A 75 6.13 -4.78 9.37
N GLY A 76 5.43 -4.88 10.48
CA GLY A 76 6.03 -5.11 11.79
C GLY A 76 6.04 -6.58 12.20
N SER A 77 5.31 -7.46 11.51
CA SER A 77 5.25 -8.90 11.84
C SER A 77 6.60 -9.57 11.62
N LEU A 78 7.37 -9.08 10.67
CA LEU A 78 8.67 -9.62 10.29
C LEU A 78 9.78 -9.30 11.29
N THR A 79 9.54 -8.43 12.26
CA THR A 79 10.56 -8.01 13.24
C THR A 79 10.90 -9.09 14.27
N GLY A 80 10.05 -10.11 14.42
CA GLY A 80 10.26 -11.20 15.39
C GLY A 80 11.11 -12.36 14.89
N THR A 81 11.26 -12.53 13.58
CA THR A 81 11.94 -13.68 12.95
C THR A 81 13.27 -13.34 12.32
N VAL A 82 13.40 -12.13 11.81
CA VAL A 82 14.62 -11.63 11.16
C VAL A 82 14.82 -10.19 11.60
N SER A 83 16.06 -9.75 11.78
CA SER A 83 16.28 -8.34 12.13
C SER A 83 15.77 -7.42 11.00
N ALA A 84 15.19 -6.28 11.37
CA ALA A 84 14.74 -5.28 10.39
C ALA A 84 15.83 -4.85 9.41
N GLN A 85 17.09 -4.93 9.82
CA GLN A 85 18.24 -4.67 8.98
C GLN A 85 18.45 -5.77 7.93
N SER A 86 18.33 -7.04 8.32
CA SER A 86 18.47 -8.18 7.39
C SER A 86 17.34 -8.18 6.34
N LEU A 87 16.12 -7.78 6.72
CA LEU A 87 15.03 -7.62 5.78
C LEU A 87 15.29 -6.50 4.76
N ARG A 88 15.80 -5.36 5.22
CA ARG A 88 16.18 -4.26 4.31
C ARG A 88 17.25 -4.65 3.31
N GLU A 89 18.19 -5.51 3.71
CA GLU A 89 19.24 -6.02 2.85
C GLU A 89 18.74 -7.04 1.82
N GLN A 90 17.65 -7.74 2.11
CA GLN A 90 17.03 -8.73 1.22
C GLN A 90 16.02 -8.12 0.25
N LEU A 91 15.39 -7.00 0.62
CA LEU A 91 14.44 -6.33 -0.25
C LEU A 91 15.12 -5.51 -1.35
N PRO A 92 14.51 -5.41 -2.52
CA PRO A 92 15.01 -4.57 -3.60
C PRO A 92 15.18 -3.11 -3.16
N SER A 93 16.21 -2.45 -3.68
CA SER A 93 16.58 -1.07 -3.28
C SER A 93 15.52 0.00 -3.60
N TYR A 94 14.58 -0.29 -4.48
CA TYR A 94 13.46 0.59 -4.79
C TYR A 94 12.32 0.53 -3.75
N ILE A 95 12.38 -0.43 -2.80
CA ILE A 95 11.41 -0.54 -1.71
C ILE A 95 11.96 0.16 -0.46
N HIS A 96 11.25 1.18 0.01
CA HIS A 96 11.51 1.76 1.31
C HIS A 96 10.78 0.98 2.40
N PHE A 97 11.49 0.08 3.08
CA PHE A 97 10.92 -0.76 4.13
C PHE A 97 10.91 -0.07 5.50
N VAL A 98 9.74 -0.08 6.15
CA VAL A 98 9.52 0.44 7.51
C VAL A 98 9.01 -0.71 8.40
N PRO A 99 9.79 -1.19 9.38
CA PRO A 99 9.41 -2.28 10.27
C PRO A 99 8.45 -1.76 11.36
N GLU A 100 7.21 -1.51 10.99
CA GLU A 100 6.20 -0.95 11.89
C GLU A 100 4.85 -1.61 11.66
N ASN A 101 4.23 -2.09 12.75
CA ASN A 101 2.85 -2.55 12.71
C ASN A 101 1.90 -1.36 12.60
N MET A 102 0.93 -1.47 11.72
CA MET A 102 -0.10 -0.46 11.53
C MET A 102 -1.26 -0.72 12.49
N HIS A 103 -1.23 -0.07 13.64
CA HIS A 103 -2.35 0.03 14.57
C HIS A 103 -3.10 1.33 14.35
N ALA A 104 -4.29 1.47 14.93
CA ALA A 104 -5.10 2.68 14.81
C ALA A 104 -4.33 3.97 15.12
N GLU A 105 -3.53 3.98 16.19
CA GLU A 105 -2.69 5.14 16.56
C GLU A 105 -1.59 5.44 15.54
N THR A 106 -0.93 4.41 15.03
CA THR A 106 0.10 4.53 13.98
C THR A 106 -0.52 5.08 12.71
N TRP A 107 -1.70 4.56 12.35
CA TRP A 107 -2.46 5.04 11.18
C TRP A 107 -2.84 6.51 11.31
N HIS A 108 -3.37 6.92 12.46
CA HIS A 108 -3.72 8.32 12.71
C HIS A 108 -2.49 9.23 12.67
N ARG A 109 -1.40 8.83 13.32
CA ARG A 109 -0.15 9.58 13.29
C ARG A 109 0.39 9.73 11.88
N TRP A 110 0.41 8.65 11.11
CA TRP A 110 0.88 8.65 9.74
C TRP A 110 -0.02 9.45 8.80
N SER A 111 -1.36 9.29 8.90
CA SER A 111 -2.31 10.04 8.09
C SER A 111 -2.27 11.54 8.39
N ASN A 112 -2.10 11.92 9.66
CA ASN A 112 -1.94 13.31 10.06
C ASN A 112 -0.60 13.89 9.60
N ALA A 113 0.50 13.13 9.71
CA ALA A 113 1.81 13.55 9.21
C ALA A 113 1.82 13.76 7.69
N THR A 114 1.05 12.98 6.95
CA THR A 114 0.87 13.14 5.50
C THR A 114 -0.05 14.30 5.16
N ALA A 115 -1.02 14.63 6.02
CA ALA A 115 -1.95 15.75 5.84
C ALA A 115 -1.32 17.12 6.19
N VAL A 116 -0.43 17.16 7.20
CA VAL A 116 0.17 18.41 7.73
C VAL A 116 1.31 18.95 6.87
N ARG A 117 1.90 18.15 6.00
CA ARG A 117 2.93 18.62 5.04
C ARG A 117 2.36 19.39 3.84
N GLY A 118 1.27 20.14 4.05
CA GLY A 118 0.60 20.97 3.06
C GLY A 118 1.33 22.25 2.61
N ASN A 119 2.58 22.48 2.99
CA ASN A 119 3.40 23.53 2.42
C ASN A 119 4.26 22.97 1.29
N ASN A 120 3.69 22.93 0.06
CA ASN A 120 4.33 22.63 -1.23
C ASN A 120 4.95 21.23 -1.42
N ASN A 121 4.87 20.31 -0.45
CA ASN A 121 5.27 18.92 -0.56
C ASN A 121 4.18 18.02 0.03
N SER A 122 2.94 18.14 -0.46
CA SER A 122 1.87 17.23 -0.08
C SER A 122 2.21 15.82 -0.57
N PHE A 123 2.50 14.93 0.37
CA PHE A 123 2.70 13.52 0.10
C PHE A 123 1.33 12.90 -0.19
N PHE A 124 0.99 12.77 -1.45
CA PHE A 124 -0.23 12.08 -1.87
C PHE A 124 0.04 10.60 -2.04
N ILE A 125 -0.77 9.77 -1.40
CA ILE A 125 -0.77 8.34 -1.70
C ILE A 125 -1.67 8.11 -2.89
N ASN A 126 -1.10 7.55 -3.94
CA ASN A 126 -1.81 7.20 -5.15
C ASN A 126 -2.48 5.84 -5.02
N VAL A 127 -1.76 4.87 -4.44
CA VAL A 127 -2.24 3.52 -4.18
C VAL A 127 -1.84 3.10 -2.77
N ALA A 128 -2.78 2.54 -2.02
CA ALA A 128 -2.51 1.86 -0.76
C ALA A 128 -2.96 0.40 -0.87
N LYS A 129 -2.03 -0.53 -0.68
CA LYS A 129 -2.31 -1.94 -0.38
C LYS A 129 -2.43 -2.06 1.14
N VAL A 130 -3.48 -2.66 1.65
CA VAL A 130 -3.65 -2.97 3.07
C VAL A 130 -4.00 -4.45 3.19
N ASP A 131 -3.13 -5.20 3.83
CA ASP A 131 -3.17 -6.66 3.90
C ASP A 131 -2.43 -7.13 5.15
N CYS A 132 -3.01 -6.90 6.31
CA CYS A 132 -2.31 -6.99 7.59
C CYS A 132 -3.10 -7.72 8.68
N GLU A 133 -3.78 -8.81 8.33
CA GLU A 133 -4.38 -9.75 9.29
C GLU A 133 -5.16 -9.04 10.43
N GLY A 134 -6.14 -8.21 10.07
CA GLY A 134 -7.05 -7.53 11.01
C GLY A 134 -6.79 -6.03 11.20
N CYS A 135 -5.66 -5.47 10.78
CA CYS A 135 -5.44 -4.02 10.85
C CYS A 135 -6.31 -3.25 9.85
N GLU A 136 -6.94 -3.92 8.89
CA GLU A 136 -7.84 -3.32 7.90
C GLU A 136 -9.01 -2.60 8.56
N ALA A 137 -9.53 -3.16 9.66
CA ALA A 137 -10.63 -2.56 10.42
C ALA A 137 -10.22 -1.23 11.09
N ASP A 138 -8.96 -1.14 11.52
CA ASP A 138 -8.39 0.05 12.15
C ASP A 138 -7.90 1.06 11.12
N ALA A 139 -7.41 0.56 9.99
CA ALA A 139 -6.80 1.38 8.93
C ALA A 139 -7.82 2.16 8.10
N VAL A 140 -9.04 1.64 7.99
CA VAL A 140 -10.13 2.28 7.23
C VAL A 140 -11.27 2.59 8.20
N PRO A 141 -11.28 3.74 8.86
CA PRO A 141 -12.47 4.18 9.56
C PRO A 141 -13.57 4.34 8.50
N CYS A 142 -14.41 3.32 8.37
CA CYS A 142 -15.65 3.41 7.60
C CYS A 142 -16.54 4.42 8.31
N LYS A 143 -16.33 5.71 8.07
CA LYS A 143 -17.34 6.71 8.33
C LYS A 143 -18.37 6.58 7.23
N TYR A 144 -19.28 5.63 7.39
CA TYR A 144 -20.58 5.71 6.75
C TYR A 144 -21.37 6.77 7.51
N GLY A 145 -21.37 7.96 6.98
CA GLY A 145 -22.32 9.00 7.31
C GLY A 145 -23.26 9.15 6.15
#